data_d82c754398e1d8146447445f434b56a8
#
_entry.id   d82c754398e1d8146447445f434b56a8
#
_cell.length_a   1.000
_cell.length_b   1.000
_cell.length_c   1.000
_cell.angle_alpha   90.00
_cell.angle_beta   90.00
_cell.angle_gamma   90.00
#
_symmetry.space_group_name_H-M   'P 1'
#
loop_
_entity.id
_entity.type
_entity.pdbx_description
1 polymer ?
#
loop_
_entity_poly.entity_id
_entity_poly.type
_entity_poly.pdbx_seq_one_letter_code
_entity_poly.pdbx_strand_id
1 'polypeptide(L)'
;MRYSHAPHDDVTERMNAFADRFLPTIGELAGFIVCAKSPSCGMERVRLYDEKGNRGRKAGTGLFTAAMMDKYPWLPIEEDGRLHDPVLRENFIARIFALHELNALRAQGLSRHSLLAFHSRYKLQLLAHHQAGYREIGPFVARLHEWDDLDAFFVRYREKLMAILRHPASRKNHTNVLMHIQGYFHRXXXXXXXXXXXXXELREVILGYRAGRLPILAPLTLLKHYL
;
A
#
# COMPACT_ATOMS: atom_id res chain seq x y z
N MET A 1 -14.61 -26.10 -0.62
CA MET A 1 -14.99 -25.86 -2.03
C MET A 1 -15.49 -27.15 -2.65
N ARG A 2 -16.68 -27.11 -3.28
CA ARG A 2 -17.30 -28.31 -3.86
C ARG A 2 -17.77 -28.03 -5.28
N TYR A 3 -17.81 -29.08 -6.10
CA TYR A 3 -18.35 -28.96 -7.45
C TYR A 3 -19.86 -28.75 -7.40
N SER A 4 -20.38 -27.88 -8.26
CA SER A 4 -21.80 -27.55 -8.27
C SER A 4 -22.67 -28.69 -8.84
N HIS A 5 -22.07 -29.53 -9.67
CA HIS A 5 -22.77 -30.65 -10.31
C HIS A 5 -22.40 -32.02 -9.75
N ALA A 6 -21.47 -32.06 -8.80
CA ALA A 6 -21.05 -33.25 -8.12
C ALA A 6 -21.09 -32.96 -6.61
N PRO A 7 -22.28 -33.06 -6.02
CA PRO A 7 -22.52 -32.45 -4.70
C PRO A 7 -21.67 -33.00 -3.55
N HIS A 8 -21.00 -34.12 -3.78
CA HIS A 8 -20.30 -34.77 -2.68
C HIS A 8 -18.79 -34.64 -2.73
N ASP A 9 -18.25 -34.09 -3.81
CA ASP A 9 -16.79 -33.91 -3.93
C ASP A 9 -16.35 -32.57 -3.35
N ASP A 10 -15.71 -32.63 -2.19
CA ASP A 10 -15.13 -31.42 -1.56
C ASP A 10 -13.65 -31.37 -1.93
N VAL A 11 -13.28 -30.35 -2.70
CA VAL A 11 -11.92 -30.19 -3.19
C VAL A 11 -11.12 -29.16 -2.35
N THR A 12 -11.61 -28.82 -1.16
CA THR A 12 -10.94 -27.83 -0.30
C THR A 12 -9.51 -28.25 0.02
N GLU A 13 -9.32 -29.51 0.46
CA GLU A 13 -7.97 -29.98 0.81
C GLU A 13 -7.05 -30.00 -0.41
N ARG A 14 -7.58 -30.38 -1.58
CA ARG A 14 -6.78 -30.39 -2.81
C ARG A 14 -6.37 -29.00 -3.22
N MET A 15 -7.27 -28.01 -3.08
CA MET A 15 -6.95 -26.61 -3.40
C MET A 15 -5.91 -26.05 -2.42
N ASN A 16 -6.06 -26.36 -1.13
CA ASN A 16 -5.09 -25.90 -0.13
C ASN A 16 -3.72 -26.54 -0.37
N ALA A 17 -3.69 -27.84 -0.68
CA ALA A 17 -2.43 -28.51 -1.00
C ALA A 17 -1.77 -27.91 -2.25
N PHE A 18 -2.57 -27.60 -3.27
CA PHE A 18 -2.07 -26.93 -4.47
C PHE A 18 -1.44 -25.57 -4.11
N ALA A 19 -2.16 -24.76 -3.31
CA ALA A 19 -1.66 -23.46 -2.92
C ALA A 19 -0.33 -23.58 -2.15
N ASP A 20 -0.25 -24.54 -1.23
CA ASP A 20 0.95 -24.78 -0.44
C ASP A 20 2.15 -25.15 -1.32
N ARG A 21 1.92 -25.89 -2.38
CA ARG A 21 3.00 -26.29 -3.31
C ARG A 21 3.34 -25.18 -4.30
N PHE A 22 2.34 -24.46 -4.78
CA PHE A 22 2.51 -23.50 -5.86
C PHE A 22 3.07 -22.17 -5.37
N LEU A 23 2.56 -21.63 -4.24
CA LEU A 23 2.92 -20.30 -3.78
C LEU A 23 4.43 -20.09 -3.60
N PRO A 24 5.18 -21.08 -3.04
CA PRO A 24 6.63 -20.87 -2.93
C PRO A 24 7.35 -20.78 -4.26
N THR A 25 6.74 -21.21 -5.37
CA THR A 25 7.39 -21.24 -6.68
C THR A 25 7.24 -19.93 -7.47
N ILE A 26 6.34 -19.03 -7.06
CA ILE A 26 6.05 -17.85 -7.88
C ILE A 26 7.05 -16.70 -7.71
N GLY A 27 8.00 -16.83 -6.78
CA GLY A 27 9.05 -15.82 -6.61
C GLY A 27 8.54 -14.53 -5.97
N GLU A 28 9.31 -13.48 -6.12
CA GLU A 28 8.95 -12.19 -5.54
C GLU A 28 8.01 -11.43 -6.47
N LEU A 29 6.77 -11.25 -5.99
CA LEU A 29 5.76 -10.47 -6.69
C LEU A 29 5.67 -9.07 -6.09
N ALA A 30 5.28 -8.10 -6.91
CA ALA A 30 4.97 -6.75 -6.45
C ALA A 30 3.47 -6.51 -6.34
N GLY A 31 2.66 -7.40 -6.88
CA GLY A 31 1.21 -7.31 -6.79
C GLY A 31 0.55 -8.50 -7.47
N PHE A 32 -0.75 -8.68 -7.18
CA PHE A 32 -1.51 -9.80 -7.74
C PHE A 32 -2.96 -9.36 -7.94
N ILE A 33 -3.50 -9.61 -9.14
CA ILE A 33 -4.88 -9.29 -9.46
C ILE A 33 -5.66 -10.60 -9.57
N VAL A 34 -6.79 -10.66 -8.85
CA VAL A 34 -7.61 -11.88 -8.80
C VAL A 34 -8.99 -11.62 -9.43
N CYS A 35 -9.64 -12.72 -9.84
CA CYS A 35 -11.00 -12.68 -10.39
C CYS A 35 -12.02 -12.60 -9.26
N ALA A 36 -12.99 -11.71 -9.41
CA ALA A 36 -14.04 -11.56 -8.42
C ALA A 36 -14.95 -12.79 -8.34
N LYS A 37 -15.46 -13.06 -7.16
CA LYS A 37 -16.49 -14.07 -6.88
C LYS A 37 -16.03 -15.53 -7.09
N SER A 38 -14.82 -15.76 -7.53
CA SER A 38 -14.30 -17.11 -7.73
C SER A 38 -14.10 -17.82 -6.37
N PRO A 39 -14.53 -19.07 -6.23
CA PRO A 39 -14.31 -19.79 -4.98
C PRO A 39 -12.83 -20.06 -4.69
N SER A 40 -11.97 -20.01 -5.69
CA SER A 40 -10.53 -20.13 -5.48
C SER A 40 -9.84 -18.78 -5.36
N CYS A 41 -10.28 -17.77 -6.13
CA CYS A 41 -9.54 -16.53 -6.30
C CYS A 41 -10.23 -15.28 -5.75
N GLY A 42 -11.54 -15.30 -5.52
CA GLY A 42 -12.27 -14.11 -5.10
C GLY A 42 -11.74 -13.56 -3.79
N MET A 43 -11.54 -12.24 -3.74
CA MET A 43 -10.97 -11.58 -2.57
C MET A 43 -11.99 -11.38 -1.47
N GLU A 44 -13.24 -11.11 -1.86
CA GLU A 44 -14.35 -10.93 -0.92
C GLU A 44 -15.66 -11.30 -1.58
N ARG A 45 -16.69 -11.41 -0.78
CA ARG A 45 -18.07 -11.68 -1.24
C ARG A 45 -18.19 -12.94 -2.10
N VAL A 46 -17.32 -13.91 -1.87
CA VAL A 46 -17.49 -15.25 -2.45
C VAL A 46 -18.71 -15.88 -1.78
N ARG A 47 -19.59 -16.50 -2.60
CA ARG A 47 -20.82 -17.07 -2.06
C ARG A 47 -20.53 -18.32 -1.26
N LEU A 48 -21.08 -18.38 -0.06
CA LEU A 48 -20.98 -19.53 0.83
C LEU A 48 -22.24 -20.40 0.70
N TYR A 49 -22.05 -21.69 0.87
CA TYR A 49 -23.16 -22.66 0.82
C TYR A 49 -23.11 -23.51 2.09
N ASP A 50 -24.29 -23.91 2.57
CA ASP A 50 -24.34 -24.82 3.72
C ASP A 50 -24.06 -26.26 3.26
N GLU A 51 -24.04 -27.20 4.22
CA GLU A 51 -23.75 -28.61 3.93
C GLU A 51 -24.78 -29.23 2.99
N LYS A 52 -25.98 -28.68 2.94
CA LYS A 52 -27.05 -29.19 2.07
C LYS A 52 -27.03 -28.49 0.70
N GLY A 53 -26.10 -27.58 0.46
CA GLY A 53 -25.99 -26.89 -0.80
C GLY A 53 -26.87 -25.67 -0.96
N ASN A 54 -27.54 -25.23 0.10
CA ASN A 54 -28.38 -24.05 0.03
C ASN A 54 -27.53 -22.79 -0.03
N ARG A 55 -27.96 -21.84 -0.84
CA ARG A 55 -27.26 -20.57 -1.04
C ARG A 55 -27.21 -19.75 0.25
N GLY A 56 -26.01 -19.42 0.68
CA GLY A 56 -25.79 -18.53 1.79
C GLY A 56 -25.43 -17.12 1.35
N ARG A 57 -24.92 -16.33 2.28
CA ARG A 57 -24.52 -14.95 2.02
C ARG A 57 -23.21 -14.88 1.24
N LYS A 58 -22.98 -13.72 0.61
CA LYS A 58 -21.73 -13.43 -0.10
C LYS A 58 -20.75 -12.80 0.90
N ALA A 59 -19.90 -13.62 1.52
CA ALA A 59 -19.03 -13.17 2.59
C ALA A 59 -17.67 -13.85 2.63
N GLY A 60 -17.43 -14.86 1.77
CA GLY A 60 -16.20 -15.64 1.82
C GLY A 60 -15.08 -15.07 0.98
N THR A 61 -13.89 -15.62 1.21
CA THR A 61 -12.68 -15.38 0.40
C THR A 61 -12.33 -16.69 -0.31
N GLY A 62 -11.86 -16.57 -1.55
CA GLY A 62 -11.41 -17.74 -2.31
C GLY A 62 -10.26 -18.45 -1.61
N LEU A 63 -10.19 -19.77 -1.72
CA LEU A 63 -9.20 -20.56 -0.98
C LEU A 63 -7.76 -20.22 -1.34
N PHE A 64 -7.46 -20.06 -2.64
CA PHE A 64 -6.10 -19.70 -3.08
C PHE A 64 -5.72 -18.29 -2.61
N THR A 65 -6.64 -17.33 -2.76
CA THR A 65 -6.38 -15.95 -2.34
C THR A 65 -6.20 -15.87 -0.82
N ALA A 66 -6.99 -16.62 -0.05
CA ALA A 66 -6.83 -16.65 1.40
C ALA A 66 -5.44 -17.17 1.79
N ALA A 67 -4.98 -18.24 1.13
CA ALA A 67 -3.64 -18.79 1.37
C ALA A 67 -2.56 -17.77 1.03
N MET A 68 -2.73 -17.06 -0.10
CA MET A 68 -1.78 -16.04 -0.53
C MET A 68 -1.71 -14.88 0.46
N MET A 69 -2.87 -14.40 0.92
CA MET A 69 -2.94 -13.30 1.88
C MET A 69 -2.31 -13.69 3.23
N ASP A 70 -2.47 -14.94 3.62
CA ASP A 70 -1.89 -15.45 4.86
C ASP A 70 -0.36 -15.56 4.75
N LYS A 71 0.13 -16.09 3.63
CA LYS A 71 1.56 -16.31 3.43
C LYS A 71 2.31 -15.01 3.11
N TYR A 72 1.68 -14.10 2.38
CA TYR A 72 2.30 -12.85 1.92
C TYR A 72 1.46 -11.65 2.34
N PRO A 73 1.39 -11.34 3.66
CA PRO A 73 0.50 -10.25 4.12
C PRO A 73 0.90 -8.86 3.62
N TRP A 74 2.14 -8.69 3.16
CA TRP A 74 2.61 -7.42 2.59
C TRP A 74 2.22 -7.24 1.12
N LEU A 75 1.81 -8.31 0.44
CA LEU A 75 1.60 -8.30 -1.01
C LEU A 75 0.29 -7.57 -1.36
N PRO A 76 0.35 -6.55 -2.23
CA PRO A 76 -0.89 -5.94 -2.72
C PRO A 76 -1.70 -6.93 -3.56
N ILE A 77 -2.92 -7.19 -3.15
CA ILE A 77 -3.85 -8.06 -3.87
C ILE A 77 -5.14 -7.28 -4.08
N GLU A 78 -5.67 -7.29 -5.30
CA GLU A 78 -6.92 -6.59 -5.60
C GLU A 78 -7.71 -7.39 -6.63
N GLU A 79 -9.04 -7.17 -6.64
CA GLU A 79 -9.92 -7.78 -7.62
C GLU A 79 -10.01 -6.95 -8.89
N ASP A 80 -10.10 -7.65 -10.04
CA ASP A 80 -10.22 -7.00 -11.33
C ASP A 80 -11.34 -5.96 -11.36
N GLY A 81 -12.53 -6.32 -10.86
CA GLY A 81 -13.68 -5.42 -10.86
C GLY A 81 -13.50 -4.20 -9.96
N ARG A 82 -12.84 -4.38 -8.81
CA ARG A 82 -12.62 -3.28 -7.87
C ARG A 82 -11.64 -2.25 -8.41
N LEU A 83 -10.78 -2.64 -9.36
CA LEU A 83 -9.81 -1.71 -9.97
C LEU A 83 -10.45 -0.68 -10.89
N HIS A 84 -11.75 -0.78 -11.16
CA HIS A 84 -12.48 0.30 -11.85
C HIS A 84 -12.70 1.52 -10.94
N ASP A 85 -12.61 1.35 -9.63
CA ASP A 85 -12.68 2.47 -8.69
C ASP A 85 -11.35 3.23 -8.72
N PRO A 86 -11.34 4.52 -9.07
CA PRO A 86 -10.08 5.26 -9.19
C PRO A 86 -9.27 5.31 -7.90
N VAL A 87 -9.92 5.41 -6.74
CA VAL A 87 -9.21 5.49 -5.46
C VAL A 87 -8.50 4.17 -5.18
N LEU A 88 -9.21 3.04 -5.36
CA LEU A 88 -8.62 1.72 -5.15
C LEU A 88 -7.49 1.45 -6.15
N ARG A 89 -7.71 1.84 -7.41
CA ARG A 89 -6.72 1.64 -8.46
C ARG A 89 -5.44 2.42 -8.19
N GLU A 90 -5.56 3.69 -7.84
CA GLU A 90 -4.40 4.52 -7.54
C GLU A 90 -3.62 4.00 -6.33
N ASN A 91 -4.34 3.58 -5.29
CA ASN A 91 -3.70 3.01 -4.12
C ASN A 91 -2.97 1.71 -4.47
N PHE A 92 -3.61 0.85 -5.26
CA PHE A 92 -3.01 -0.43 -5.67
C PHE A 92 -1.72 -0.18 -6.47
N ILE A 93 -1.77 0.74 -7.44
CA ILE A 93 -0.61 1.09 -8.26
C ILE A 93 0.52 1.63 -7.37
N ALA A 94 0.21 2.52 -6.44
CA ALA A 94 1.22 3.08 -5.55
C ALA A 94 1.90 1.99 -4.73
N ARG A 95 1.12 1.03 -4.22
CA ARG A 95 1.66 -0.09 -3.44
C ARG A 95 2.55 -0.99 -4.28
N ILE A 96 2.15 -1.27 -5.53
CA ILE A 96 2.94 -2.10 -6.45
C ILE A 96 4.31 -1.46 -6.68
N PHE A 97 4.33 -0.16 -7.00
CA PHE A 97 5.59 0.54 -7.26
C PHE A 97 6.48 0.56 -6.02
N ALA A 98 5.92 0.81 -4.85
CA ALA A 98 6.70 0.84 -3.61
C ALA A 98 7.31 -0.53 -3.32
N LEU A 99 6.52 -1.59 -3.44
CA LEU A 99 7.01 -2.94 -3.16
C LEU A 99 8.05 -3.37 -4.21
N HIS A 100 7.80 -3.05 -5.47
CA HIS A 100 8.77 -3.35 -6.54
C HIS A 100 10.11 -2.69 -6.26
N GLU A 101 10.09 -1.41 -5.90
CA GLU A 101 11.31 -0.66 -5.61
C GLU A 101 12.03 -1.23 -4.37
N LEU A 102 11.26 -1.60 -3.34
CA LEU A 102 11.84 -2.20 -2.14
C LEU A 102 12.47 -3.56 -2.44
N ASN A 103 11.77 -4.40 -3.23
CA ASN A 103 12.31 -5.70 -3.62
C ASN A 103 13.60 -5.55 -4.43
N ALA A 104 13.69 -4.49 -5.25
CA ALA A 104 14.90 -4.24 -6.03
C ALA A 104 16.12 -3.98 -5.14
N LEU A 105 15.93 -3.38 -3.97
CA LEU A 105 17.03 -3.20 -3.02
C LEU A 105 17.60 -4.55 -2.59
N ARG A 106 16.72 -5.50 -2.29
CA ARG A 106 17.17 -6.84 -1.87
C ARG A 106 17.91 -7.54 -3.01
N ALA A 107 17.40 -7.42 -4.23
CA ALA A 107 18.02 -8.04 -5.40
C ALA A 107 19.42 -7.49 -5.68
N GLN A 108 19.64 -6.21 -5.35
CA GLN A 108 20.94 -5.55 -5.55
C GLN A 108 21.91 -5.75 -4.38
N GLY A 109 21.43 -6.35 -3.29
CA GLY A 109 22.23 -6.49 -2.06
C GLY A 109 21.90 -5.40 -1.06
N LEU A 110 21.34 -5.80 0.08
CA LEU A 110 20.91 -4.85 1.11
C LEU A 110 22.10 -4.17 1.78
N SER A 111 21.94 -2.87 2.05
CA SER A 111 22.86 -2.11 2.89
C SER A 111 22.05 -1.18 3.78
N ARG A 112 22.65 -0.76 4.90
CA ARG A 112 21.99 0.22 5.76
C ARG A 112 21.74 1.51 5.01
N HIS A 113 22.70 1.92 4.19
CA HIS A 113 22.55 3.15 3.38
C HIS A 113 21.36 3.06 2.44
N SER A 114 21.20 1.95 1.69
CA SER A 114 20.12 1.82 0.72
C SER A 114 18.75 1.78 1.40
N LEU A 115 18.67 1.12 2.56
CA LEU A 115 17.41 1.04 3.33
C LEU A 115 17.01 2.41 3.89
N LEU A 116 17.98 3.16 4.44
CA LEU A 116 17.71 4.50 4.95
C LEU A 116 17.33 5.46 3.82
N ALA A 117 18.01 5.36 2.68
CA ALA A 117 17.70 6.21 1.52
C ALA A 117 16.28 5.93 1.00
N PHE A 118 15.92 4.65 0.92
CA PHE A 118 14.56 4.26 0.51
C PHE A 118 13.53 4.87 1.47
N HIS A 119 13.73 4.67 2.76
CA HIS A 119 12.78 5.18 3.75
C HIS A 119 12.65 6.72 3.67
N SER A 120 13.78 7.40 3.50
CA SER A 120 13.77 8.87 3.38
C SER A 120 12.93 9.34 2.19
N ARG A 121 13.04 8.64 1.05
CA ARG A 121 12.24 9.00 -0.12
C ARG A 121 10.74 8.79 0.09
N TYR A 122 10.37 7.81 0.91
CA TYR A 122 8.97 7.44 1.11
C TYR A 122 8.30 8.14 2.30
N LYS A 123 9.06 8.86 3.13
CA LYS A 123 8.52 9.46 4.37
C LYS A 123 7.23 10.25 4.17
N LEU A 124 7.22 11.15 3.20
CA LEU A 124 6.05 12.01 2.99
C LEU A 124 4.88 11.20 2.44
N GLN A 125 5.15 10.19 1.61
CA GLN A 125 4.11 9.30 1.11
C GLN A 125 3.49 8.50 2.25
N LEU A 126 4.31 7.99 3.15
CA LEU A 126 3.81 7.25 4.32
C LEU A 126 2.92 8.13 5.19
N LEU A 127 3.34 9.37 5.41
CA LEU A 127 2.54 10.34 6.17
C LEU A 127 1.18 10.57 5.48
N ALA A 128 1.17 10.66 4.14
CA ALA A 128 -0.06 10.85 3.38
C ALA A 128 -1.02 9.67 3.49
N HIS A 129 -0.49 8.46 3.64
CA HIS A 129 -1.32 7.26 3.72
C HIS A 129 -1.84 6.99 5.13
N HIS A 130 -0.98 7.11 6.15
CA HIS A 130 -1.41 6.76 7.51
C HIS A 130 -0.47 7.40 8.54
N GLN A 131 -0.94 8.47 9.18
CA GLN A 131 -0.11 9.24 10.09
C GLN A 131 0.38 8.43 11.30
N ALA A 132 -0.50 7.62 11.89
CA ALA A 132 -0.12 6.80 13.05
C ALA A 132 0.97 5.80 12.67
N GLY A 133 0.83 5.12 11.52
CA GLY A 133 1.85 4.18 11.05
C GLY A 133 3.16 4.86 10.74
N TYR A 134 3.09 6.05 10.15
CA TYR A 134 4.28 6.86 9.89
C TYR A 134 5.04 7.15 11.19
N ARG A 135 4.32 7.49 12.25
CA ARG A 135 4.95 7.78 13.55
C ARG A 135 5.57 6.55 14.19
N GLU A 136 5.01 5.39 13.93
CA GLU A 136 5.51 4.13 14.50
C GLU A 136 6.72 3.59 13.74
N ILE A 137 6.74 3.73 12.41
CA ILE A 137 7.82 3.16 11.61
C ILE A 137 9.13 3.95 11.76
N GLY A 138 9.05 5.24 12.05
CA GLY A 138 10.23 6.09 12.22
C GLY A 138 11.21 5.56 13.27
N PRO A 139 10.75 5.36 14.51
CA PRO A 139 11.63 4.79 15.53
C PRO A 139 12.19 3.42 15.17
N PHE A 140 11.40 2.58 14.49
CA PHE A 140 11.88 1.27 14.02
C PHE A 140 13.07 1.45 13.08
N VAL A 141 12.95 2.35 12.10
CA VAL A 141 14.03 2.61 11.13
C VAL A 141 15.23 3.26 11.82
N ALA A 142 15.00 4.13 12.80
CA ALA A 142 16.09 4.78 13.54
C ALA A 142 16.98 3.77 14.25
N ARG A 143 16.45 2.59 14.55
CA ARG A 143 17.20 1.52 15.22
C ARG A 143 17.82 0.52 14.24
N LEU A 144 17.86 0.84 12.94
CA LEU A 144 18.47 -0.03 11.93
C LEU A 144 19.90 -0.41 12.27
N HIS A 145 20.64 0.50 12.89
CA HIS A 145 22.04 0.27 13.26
C HIS A 145 22.21 -0.88 14.27
N GLU A 146 21.13 -1.27 14.97
CA GLU A 146 21.17 -2.38 15.92
C GLU A 146 20.99 -3.75 15.26
N TRP A 147 20.61 -3.78 13.99
CA TRP A 147 20.35 -5.04 13.29
C TRP A 147 21.61 -5.55 12.60
N ASP A 148 22.03 -6.76 12.93
CA ASP A 148 23.13 -7.43 12.25
C ASP A 148 22.65 -8.11 10.97
N ASP A 149 21.44 -8.69 11.00
CA ASP A 149 20.85 -9.37 9.85
C ASP A 149 19.92 -8.41 9.12
N LEU A 150 20.39 -7.86 7.99
CA LEU A 150 19.61 -6.90 7.22
C LEU A 150 18.42 -7.54 6.50
N ASP A 151 18.51 -8.84 6.18
CA ASP A 151 17.34 -9.55 5.61
C ASP A 151 16.23 -9.66 6.65
N ALA A 152 16.56 -9.91 7.91
CA ALA A 152 15.56 -9.93 8.97
C ALA A 152 14.92 -8.55 9.15
N PHE A 153 15.72 -7.48 9.10
CA PHE A 153 15.17 -6.12 9.11
C PHE A 153 14.24 -5.89 7.94
N PHE A 154 14.67 -6.28 6.73
CA PHE A 154 13.90 -6.09 5.50
C PHE A 154 12.51 -6.72 5.63
N VAL A 155 12.43 -7.95 6.13
CA VAL A 155 11.16 -8.66 6.27
C VAL A 155 10.19 -7.88 7.18
N ARG A 156 10.70 -7.39 8.32
CA ARG A 156 9.88 -6.61 9.25
C ARG A 156 9.50 -5.26 8.68
N TYR A 157 10.46 -4.59 8.04
CA TYR A 157 10.22 -3.28 7.44
C TYR A 157 9.17 -3.39 6.32
N ARG A 158 9.27 -4.41 5.48
CA ARG A 158 8.33 -4.62 4.39
C ARG A 158 6.90 -4.76 4.91
N GLU A 159 6.71 -5.52 5.98
CA GLU A 159 5.39 -5.68 6.57
C GLU A 159 4.84 -4.35 7.07
N LYS A 160 5.68 -3.58 7.78
CA LYS A 160 5.26 -2.29 8.33
C LYS A 160 4.96 -1.27 7.24
N LEU A 161 5.82 -1.18 6.24
CA LEU A 161 5.66 -0.27 5.12
C LEU A 161 4.35 -0.55 4.37
N MET A 162 4.13 -1.82 4.00
CA MET A 162 2.96 -2.17 3.20
C MET A 162 1.67 -2.07 4.00
N ALA A 163 1.71 -2.26 5.31
CA ALA A 163 0.54 -2.03 6.17
C ALA A 163 0.14 -0.54 6.16
N ILE A 164 1.11 0.36 6.17
CA ILE A 164 0.84 1.80 6.09
C ILE A 164 0.23 2.15 4.72
N LEU A 165 0.85 1.69 3.65
CA LEU A 165 0.42 2.03 2.28
C LEU A 165 -0.94 1.43 1.93
N ARG A 166 -1.38 0.42 2.66
CA ARG A 166 -2.70 -0.18 2.47
C ARG A 166 -3.82 0.82 2.72
N HIS A 167 -3.62 1.79 3.61
CA HIS A 167 -4.58 2.87 3.83
C HIS A 167 -4.51 3.84 2.66
N PRO A 168 -5.61 4.09 1.93
CA PRO A 168 -5.56 5.05 0.83
C PRO A 168 -5.22 6.45 1.35
N ALA A 169 -4.40 7.17 0.58
CA ALA A 169 -4.08 8.54 0.92
C ALA A 169 -5.34 9.40 0.76
N SER A 170 -5.65 10.18 1.78
CA SER A 170 -6.86 11.01 1.81
C SER A 170 -6.52 12.46 1.51
N ARG A 171 -7.54 13.24 1.13
CA ARG A 171 -7.38 14.69 0.92
C ARG A 171 -6.84 15.35 2.20
N LYS A 172 -7.36 14.93 3.36
CA LYS A 172 -6.90 15.45 4.64
C LYS A 172 -5.40 15.15 4.85
N ASN A 173 -4.99 13.91 4.58
CA ASN A 173 -3.59 13.51 4.77
C ASN A 173 -2.68 14.19 3.75
N HIS A 174 -3.10 14.32 2.49
CA HIS A 174 -2.35 15.09 1.50
C HIS A 174 -2.17 16.53 1.95
N THR A 175 -3.23 17.12 2.52
CA THR A 175 -3.15 18.49 3.04
C THR A 175 -2.11 18.58 4.14
N ASN A 176 -2.06 17.60 5.05
CA ASN A 176 -1.06 17.58 6.11
C ASN A 176 0.37 17.53 5.54
N VAL A 177 0.59 16.70 4.51
CA VAL A 177 1.91 16.62 3.86
C VAL A 177 2.27 17.96 3.22
N LEU A 178 1.33 18.57 2.49
CA LEU A 178 1.57 19.84 1.83
C LEU A 178 1.90 20.96 2.84
N MET A 179 1.21 20.95 3.99
CA MET A 179 1.50 21.92 5.07
C MET A 179 2.89 21.67 5.67
N HIS A 180 3.30 20.40 5.81
CA HIS A 180 4.65 20.06 6.25
C HIS A 180 5.69 20.63 5.29
N ILE A 181 5.49 20.42 3.98
CA ILE A 181 6.41 20.96 2.97
C ILE A 181 6.47 22.48 3.04
N GLN A 182 5.32 23.12 3.17
CA GLN A 182 5.26 24.58 3.32
C GLN A 182 6.07 25.03 4.54
N GLY A 183 5.98 24.28 5.63
CA GLY A 183 6.75 24.59 6.84
C GLY A 183 8.25 24.52 6.61
N TYR A 184 8.72 23.58 5.81
CA TYR A 184 10.13 23.52 5.44
C TYR A 184 10.55 24.73 4.64
N PHE A 185 9.75 25.16 3.67
CA PHE A 185 10.02 26.37 2.89
C PHE A 185 10.07 27.60 3.78
N HIS A 186 9.19 27.70 4.75
CA HIS A 186 9.17 28.82 5.68
C HIS A 186 10.47 28.90 6.47
N ARG A 187 10.90 27.81 6.98
CA ARG A 187 12.18 27.76 7.71
C ARG A 187 13.40 28.00 6.82
N UNK A 188 13.30 27.51 5.78
CA UNK A 188 14.41 27.54 4.85
C UNK A 188 14.45 28.80 4.05
N UNK A 189 13.30 29.55 3.90
CA UNK A 189 13.26 30.69 3.09
C UNK A 189 13.15 31.94 3.96
N UNK A 190 13.19 31.89 5.11
CA UNK A 190 13.11 32.97 6.06
C UNK A 190 14.03 34.13 5.78
N UNK A 191 14.95 33.95 5.04
CA UNK A 191 15.91 34.98 4.72
C UNK A 191 15.52 35.85 3.53
N UNK A 192 14.57 35.46 2.87
CA UNK A 192 14.20 36.19 1.74
C UNK A 192 12.81 36.84 1.90
N UNK A 193 12.68 37.98 1.54
CA UNK A 193 11.41 38.71 1.56
C UNK A 193 10.43 38.25 0.48
N UNK A 194 10.88 37.78 -0.65
CA UNK A 194 10.00 37.24 -1.63
C UNK A 194 9.27 35.95 -1.18
N UNK A 195 9.81 35.33 -0.32
CA UNK A 195 9.30 34.13 0.24
C UNK A 195 8.01 34.36 1.01
N UNK A 196 7.78 35.33 1.52
CA UNK A 196 6.55 35.58 2.28
C UNK A 196 5.32 35.66 1.36
N UNK A 197 5.46 36.14 0.30
CA UNK A 197 4.34 36.16 -0.68
C UNK A 197 4.07 34.78 -1.27
N UNK A 198 5.07 34.14 -1.46
CA UNK A 198 4.99 32.77 -1.93
C UNK A 198 4.45 31.80 -0.91
N UNK A 199 4.66 32.02 0.22
CA UNK A 199 4.15 31.20 1.29
C UNK A 199 2.68 31.48 1.53
N UNK A 200 2.20 32.56 1.33
CA UNK A 200 0.80 32.92 1.39
C UNK A 200 0.01 32.37 0.27
N GLU A 201 0.54 32.45 -0.89
CA GLU A 201 -0.09 31.90 -2.08
C GLU A 201 -0.21 30.38 -1.99
N LEU A 202 0.86 29.78 -1.66
CA LEU A 202 0.88 28.32 -1.49
C LEU A 202 -0.13 27.88 -0.44
N ARG A 203 -0.18 28.59 0.67
CA ARG A 203 -1.16 28.25 1.72
C ARG A 203 -2.59 28.32 1.19
N GLU A 204 -2.92 29.38 0.46
CA GLU A 204 -4.28 29.53 -0.09
C GLU A 204 -4.61 28.42 -1.08
N VAL A 205 -3.63 28.04 -1.91
CA VAL A 205 -3.83 26.94 -2.87
C VAL A 205 -4.01 25.62 -2.13
N ILE A 206 -3.23 25.38 -1.08
CA ILE A 206 -3.37 24.17 -0.26
C ILE A 206 -4.76 24.12 0.41
N LEU A 207 -5.20 25.24 0.97
CA LEU A 207 -6.52 25.31 1.60
C LEU A 207 -7.64 25.17 0.57
N GLY A 208 -7.45 25.69 -0.64
CA GLY A 208 -8.38 25.47 -1.75
C GLY A 208 -8.50 23.99 -2.12
N TYR A 209 -7.36 23.29 -2.15
CA TYR A 209 -7.37 21.85 -2.37
C TYR A 209 -8.10 21.13 -1.22
N ARG A 210 -7.78 21.49 0.02
CA ARG A 210 -8.42 20.88 1.19
C ARG A 210 -9.94 21.06 1.14
N ALA A 211 -10.40 22.21 0.71
CA ALA A 211 -11.84 22.53 0.63
C ALA A 211 -12.52 21.91 -0.59
N GLY A 212 -11.78 21.24 -1.45
CA GLY A 212 -12.33 20.61 -2.65
C GLY A 212 -12.50 21.56 -3.84
N ARG A 213 -12.05 22.79 -3.72
CA ARG A 213 -12.19 23.78 -4.79
C ARG A 213 -11.12 23.65 -5.87
N LEU A 214 -9.97 23.05 -5.51
CA LEU A 214 -8.84 22.89 -6.43
C LEU A 214 -8.40 21.43 -6.44
N PRO A 215 -7.89 20.92 -7.59
CA PRO A 215 -7.30 19.59 -7.64
C PRO A 215 -5.92 19.56 -6.99
N ILE A 216 -5.43 18.32 -6.66
CA ILE A 216 -4.10 18.16 -6.05
C ILE A 216 -2.98 18.71 -6.95
N LEU A 217 -3.19 18.73 -8.26
CA LEU A 217 -2.19 19.26 -9.18
C LEU A 217 -1.91 20.73 -8.95
N ALA A 218 -2.88 21.50 -8.42
CA ALA A 218 -2.67 22.92 -8.20
C ALA A 218 -1.55 23.20 -7.18
N PRO A 219 -1.61 22.68 -5.94
CA PRO A 219 -0.49 22.89 -5.02
C PRO A 219 0.80 22.19 -5.47
N LEU A 220 0.71 21.04 -6.16
CA LEU A 220 1.92 20.36 -6.64
C LEU A 220 2.65 21.18 -7.71
N THR A 221 1.90 21.78 -8.63
CA THR A 221 2.47 22.61 -9.67
C THR A 221 3.16 23.84 -9.06
N LEU A 222 2.49 24.44 -8.09
CA LEU A 222 3.07 25.61 -7.43
C LEU A 222 4.34 25.27 -6.66
N LEU A 223 4.31 24.12 -5.95
CA LEU A 223 5.51 23.64 -5.26
C LEU A 223 6.66 23.40 -6.23
N LYS A 224 6.36 22.75 -7.38
CA LYS A 224 7.37 22.48 -8.39
C LYS A 224 7.97 23.78 -8.95
N HIS A 225 7.17 24.84 -9.03
CA HIS A 225 7.64 26.13 -9.50
C HIS A 225 8.67 26.73 -8.53
N TYR A 226 8.53 26.45 -7.22
CA TYR A 226 9.42 27.01 -6.20
C TYR A 226 10.64 26.13 -5.89
N LEU A 227 10.71 24.90 -6.43
CA LEU A 227 11.84 24.00 -6.25
C LEU A 227 12.88 24.14 -7.36
#